data_0993a4869dc3e00d46e2af6bc71ff853
#
_entry.id   0993a4869dc3e00d46e2af6bc71ff853
#
_cell.length_a   1.000
_cell.length_b   1.000
_cell.length_c   1.000
_cell.angle_alpha   90.00
_cell.angle_beta   90.00
_cell.angle_gamma   90.00
#
_symmetry.space_group_name_H-M   'P 1'
#
loop_
_entity.id
_entity.type
_entity.pdbx_description
1 polymer ?
#
loop_
_entity_poly.entity_id
_entity_poly.type
_entity_poly.pdbx_seq_one_letter_code
_entity_poly.pdbx_strand_id
1 'polypeptide(L)'
;VERKPRYVLLDRCTGCGLCAEVCPIDVPNEFEEGLGPRKAIYVPMAQAVPSVYTIDRDACIECYKCVDACGELEAINFAEEPETIELDIGTIIVATGYDTWDPTEIEEYGFGVYDNVTTMMEIERLHCAGGPTVGDFVRPSDGKTPKTLGLIQCVGSRDKRYNEYCSGFCCMYTIKNAMLLKWLYPEMDITIFRIDIRTPGKTYEEFYERAREAGIHFVQGRPAEIREDPQTHNLIVRADNASLGRPMEYEFEMVGLATAAIASDGSEDLARVLTVPVDTHGFFLESHPKLKPIDTPTEGIYLAGSAQGPKDIPRSVSQGSGAAGRAARVLSHDTWEIDPIVAYVHPERCINARGGKCNICYQACPYGAIDCQPGSGTATRIVPAKCHGCGTCVAECPSNAITQHHFTDGQILAQIHALLAKDPEDKVLAFTCRWCSGMGADNAGVSHFEYPANTRNIMVMCAGRVDRDFVMEAFRLGAGAVVVSGCHVQDCHYIDGRQHAEDRMGKLALQLSKLGISDGRFRV
;
A
#
# COMPACT_ATOMS: atom_id res chain seq x y z
N VAL A 1 3.23 19.72 5.20
CA VAL A 1 4.43 18.88 5.00
C VAL A 1 5.49 19.33 5.98
N GLU A 2 6.08 18.40 6.73
CA GLU A 2 7.24 18.65 7.57
C GLU A 2 8.52 18.40 6.76
N ARG A 3 9.36 19.43 6.65
CA ARG A 3 10.68 19.32 6.06
C ARG A 3 11.70 19.06 7.17
N LYS A 4 12.29 17.87 7.16
CA LYS A 4 13.40 17.55 8.07
C LYS A 4 14.64 18.35 7.71
N PRO A 5 15.41 18.84 8.69
CA PRO A 5 16.65 19.57 8.44
C PRO A 5 17.69 18.67 7.80
N ARG A 6 18.46 19.20 6.87
CA ARG A 6 19.63 18.55 6.28
C ARG A 6 20.91 18.88 7.04
N TYR A 7 20.86 19.95 7.83
CA TYR A 7 22.00 20.57 8.51
C TYR A 7 23.07 21.05 7.55
N VAL A 8 22.75 21.09 6.23
CA VAL A 8 23.58 21.60 5.15
C VAL A 8 22.73 22.46 4.24
N LEU A 9 23.10 23.75 4.13
CA LEU A 9 22.35 24.77 3.39
C LEU A 9 22.45 24.51 1.88
N LEU A 10 21.31 24.35 1.22
CA LEU A 10 21.20 24.01 -0.20
C LEU A 10 21.81 25.06 -1.14
N ASP A 11 21.69 26.33 -0.76
CA ASP A 11 22.13 27.50 -1.53
C ASP A 11 23.63 27.77 -1.39
N ARG A 12 24.31 27.17 -0.41
CA ARG A 12 25.73 27.37 -0.13
C ARG A 12 26.58 26.13 -0.43
N CYS A 13 26.01 24.94 -0.34
CA CYS A 13 26.75 23.70 -0.58
C CYS A 13 27.04 23.49 -2.07
N THR A 14 28.33 23.34 -2.42
CA THR A 14 28.80 23.08 -3.79
C THR A 14 28.97 21.60 -4.10
N GLY A 15 28.76 20.70 -3.13
CA GLY A 15 28.99 19.26 -3.31
C GLY A 15 30.47 18.84 -3.39
N CYS A 16 31.40 19.67 -2.90
CA CYS A 16 32.84 19.46 -3.05
C CYS A 16 33.42 18.23 -2.32
N GLY A 17 32.74 17.68 -1.31
CA GLY A 17 33.14 16.45 -0.61
C GLY A 17 34.06 16.63 0.59
N LEU A 18 34.71 17.78 0.77
CA LEU A 18 35.70 18.02 1.84
C LEU A 18 35.17 17.68 3.25
N CYS A 19 33.89 17.97 3.50
CA CYS A 19 33.26 17.68 4.78
C CYS A 19 33.16 16.18 5.07
N ALA A 20 32.95 15.34 4.05
CA ALA A 20 32.93 13.89 4.19
C ALA A 20 34.34 13.32 4.39
N GLU A 21 35.35 13.84 3.70
CA GLU A 21 36.74 13.39 3.85
C GLU A 21 37.27 13.53 5.28
N VAL A 22 36.88 14.59 6.00
CA VAL A 22 37.33 14.84 7.37
C VAL A 22 36.43 14.20 8.44
N CYS A 23 35.30 13.63 8.04
CA CYS A 23 34.36 13.02 8.98
C CYS A 23 34.94 11.69 9.52
N PRO A 24 35.10 11.55 10.86
CA PRO A 24 35.68 10.34 11.44
C PRO A 24 34.71 9.17 11.56
N ILE A 25 33.41 9.38 11.31
CA ILE A 25 32.36 8.40 11.54
C ILE A 25 32.04 7.66 10.24
N ASP A 26 32.09 6.33 10.32
CA ASP A 26 31.61 5.42 9.29
C ASP A 26 30.40 4.65 9.83
N VAL A 27 29.35 4.58 9.01
CA VAL A 27 28.13 3.79 9.24
C VAL A 27 27.80 2.99 7.99
N PRO A 28 27.01 1.90 8.08
CA PRO A 28 26.56 1.18 6.89
C PRO A 28 25.84 2.13 5.91
N ASN A 29 26.12 1.98 4.62
CA ASN A 29 25.48 2.76 3.57
C ASN A 29 24.18 2.09 3.15
N GLU A 30 23.04 2.67 3.49
CA GLU A 30 21.70 2.12 3.22
C GLU A 30 21.45 2.02 1.70
N PHE A 31 21.95 2.96 0.90
CA PHE A 31 21.84 2.92 -0.57
C PHE A 31 22.61 1.76 -1.18
N GLU A 32 23.67 1.30 -0.51
CA GLU A 32 24.47 0.14 -0.91
C GLU A 32 24.08 -1.15 -0.17
N GLU A 33 22.86 -1.21 0.38
CA GLU A 33 22.34 -2.36 1.14
C GLU A 33 23.25 -2.76 2.34
N GLY A 34 23.98 -1.79 2.90
CA GLY A 34 24.93 -2.04 3.97
C GLY A 34 26.27 -2.66 3.55
N LEU A 35 26.50 -2.93 2.26
CA LEU A 35 27.71 -3.57 1.73
C LEU A 35 28.98 -2.69 1.82
N GLY A 36 28.82 -1.42 2.09
CA GLY A 36 29.94 -0.49 2.25
C GLY A 36 29.62 0.61 3.27
N PRO A 37 30.64 1.32 3.77
CA PRO A 37 30.42 2.41 4.70
C PRO A 37 30.05 3.72 3.99
N ARG A 38 29.29 4.56 4.68
CA ARG A 38 29.14 5.99 4.41
C ARG A 38 29.55 6.82 5.62
N LYS A 39 29.87 8.08 5.40
CA LYS A 39 30.14 9.02 6.48
C LYS A 39 28.84 9.50 7.13
N ALA A 40 28.90 10.00 8.37
CA ALA A 40 27.76 10.66 9.01
C ALA A 40 27.32 11.92 8.25
N ILE A 41 28.22 12.56 7.48
CA ILE A 41 27.89 13.60 6.50
C ILE A 41 28.10 13.02 5.11
N TYR A 42 27.04 12.97 4.30
CA TYR A 42 27.05 12.19 3.05
C TYR A 42 26.08 12.77 2.00
N VAL A 43 26.23 12.33 0.78
CA VAL A 43 25.24 12.48 -0.29
C VAL A 43 24.45 11.17 -0.36
N PRO A 44 23.12 11.17 -0.32
CA PRO A 44 22.31 9.94 -0.26
C PRO A 44 22.60 8.94 -1.37
N MET A 45 22.93 9.43 -2.57
CA MET A 45 23.37 8.62 -3.70
C MET A 45 24.21 9.45 -4.66
N ALA A 46 25.11 8.80 -5.41
CA ALA A 46 26.07 9.48 -6.28
C ALA A 46 25.42 10.36 -7.36
N GLN A 47 24.22 10.03 -7.83
CA GLN A 47 23.47 10.78 -8.85
C GLN A 47 22.42 11.73 -8.26
N ALA A 48 22.47 12.05 -6.95
CA ALA A 48 21.52 12.94 -6.31
C ALA A 48 21.47 14.33 -6.96
N VAL A 49 20.29 14.85 -7.20
CA VAL A 49 20.04 16.20 -7.71
C VAL A 49 19.10 16.93 -6.75
N PRO A 50 19.56 17.98 -6.10
CA PRO A 50 20.91 18.55 -6.12
C PRO A 50 21.94 17.64 -5.44
N SER A 51 23.19 17.69 -5.90
CA SER A 51 24.32 16.98 -5.28
C SER A 51 24.79 17.73 -4.04
N VAL A 52 23.98 17.69 -2.98
CA VAL A 52 24.20 18.39 -1.72
C VAL A 52 24.26 17.40 -0.58
N TYR A 53 25.18 17.64 0.32
CA TYR A 53 25.36 16.79 1.50
C TYR A 53 24.21 16.91 2.49
N THR A 54 24.08 15.94 3.37
CA THR A 54 23.18 15.92 4.52
C THR A 54 23.92 15.31 5.71
N ILE A 55 23.52 15.64 6.92
CA ILE A 55 24.09 15.06 8.13
C ILE A 55 23.08 14.12 8.77
N ASP A 56 23.49 12.90 8.97
CA ASP A 56 22.81 11.91 9.81
C ASP A 56 23.07 12.27 11.28
N ARG A 57 22.08 12.84 11.95
CA ARG A 57 22.22 13.31 13.33
C ARG A 57 22.36 12.17 14.33
N ASP A 58 21.80 11.00 14.03
CA ASP A 58 21.84 9.84 14.91
C ASP A 58 23.25 9.23 14.94
N ALA A 59 23.97 9.30 13.81
CA ALA A 59 25.34 8.84 13.70
C ALA A 59 26.37 9.94 14.05
N CYS A 60 26.00 11.20 13.99
CA CYS A 60 26.92 12.33 14.13
C CYS A 60 27.33 12.57 15.58
N ILE A 61 28.64 12.59 15.87
CA ILE A 61 29.20 12.88 17.22
C ILE A 61 29.45 14.37 17.48
N GLU A 62 29.00 15.25 16.62
CA GLU A 62 29.14 16.73 16.73
C GLU A 62 30.58 17.20 16.94
N CYS A 63 31.54 16.59 16.27
CA CYS A 63 32.95 16.97 16.36
C CYS A 63 33.31 18.26 15.59
N TYR A 64 32.40 18.82 14.82
CA TYR A 64 32.49 20.06 14.02
C TYR A 64 33.63 20.12 12.97
N LYS A 65 34.40 19.06 12.74
CA LYS A 65 35.44 19.03 11.70
C LYS A 65 34.93 19.38 10.30
N CYS A 66 33.72 18.96 9.99
CA CYS A 66 33.07 19.29 8.72
C CYS A 66 32.79 20.80 8.58
N VAL A 67 32.52 21.52 9.67
CA VAL A 67 32.33 22.98 9.68
C VAL A 67 33.66 23.66 9.33
N ASP A 68 34.75 23.25 9.98
CA ASP A 68 36.09 23.79 9.71
C ASP A 68 36.51 23.53 8.24
N ALA A 69 36.24 22.34 7.73
CA ALA A 69 36.54 21.98 6.35
C ALA A 69 35.67 22.69 5.30
N CYS A 70 34.45 23.08 5.67
CA CYS A 70 33.55 23.85 4.82
C CYS A 70 34.01 25.31 4.63
N GLY A 71 34.70 25.85 5.63
CA GLY A 71 35.37 27.16 5.59
C GLY A 71 34.46 28.30 5.17
N GLU A 72 34.90 29.10 4.18
CA GLU A 72 34.22 30.33 3.74
C GLU A 72 32.82 30.08 3.15
N LEU A 73 32.47 28.85 2.77
CA LEU A 73 31.14 28.53 2.25
C LEU A 73 30.07 28.58 3.35
N GLU A 74 30.47 28.32 4.60
CA GLU A 74 29.55 28.29 5.76
C GLU A 74 28.24 27.53 5.46
N ALA A 75 28.34 26.44 4.71
CA ALA A 75 27.16 25.67 4.29
C ALA A 75 26.61 24.74 5.37
N ILE A 76 27.36 24.48 6.45
CA ILE A 76 26.93 23.58 7.52
C ILE A 76 26.28 24.36 8.66
N ASN A 77 25.03 23.99 8.98
CA ASN A 77 24.25 24.65 10.02
C ASN A 77 23.57 23.63 10.94
N PHE A 78 24.19 23.34 12.07
CA PHE A 78 23.63 22.44 13.09
C PHE A 78 22.40 22.98 13.83
N ALA A 79 22.10 24.28 13.70
CA ALA A 79 20.96 24.94 14.30
C ALA A 79 19.72 24.94 13.37
N GLU A 80 19.77 24.23 12.25
CA GLU A 80 18.60 24.08 11.36
C GLU A 80 17.53 23.27 12.08
N GLU A 81 16.32 23.81 12.15
CA GLU A 81 15.16 23.20 12.79
C GLU A 81 14.20 22.62 11.73
N PRO A 82 13.36 21.63 12.09
CA PRO A 82 12.29 21.16 11.22
C PRO A 82 11.34 22.31 10.85
N GLU A 83 10.95 22.36 9.59
CA GLU A 83 10.04 23.39 9.09
C GLU A 83 8.74 22.77 8.60
N THR A 84 7.60 23.29 9.08
CA THR A 84 6.28 22.94 8.54
C THR A 84 5.95 23.85 7.37
N ILE A 85 5.78 23.25 6.19
CA ILE A 85 5.43 23.95 4.96
C ILE A 85 3.97 23.68 4.63
N GLU A 86 3.17 24.72 4.50
CA GLU A 86 1.80 24.65 3.99
C GLU A 86 1.80 24.90 2.48
N LEU A 87 1.17 24.00 1.75
CA LEU A 87 1.08 24.08 0.28
C LEU A 87 -0.37 23.94 -0.15
N ASP A 88 -0.84 24.88 -0.96
CA ASP A 88 -2.11 24.77 -1.66
C ASP A 88 -1.93 23.91 -2.91
N ILE A 89 -2.54 22.72 -2.91
CA ILE A 89 -2.41 21.75 -3.99
C ILE A 89 -3.79 21.36 -4.53
N GLY A 90 -3.90 21.16 -5.83
CA GLY A 90 -5.15 20.77 -6.48
C GLY A 90 -5.36 19.25 -6.54
N THR A 91 -4.26 18.47 -6.63
CA THR A 91 -4.32 17.00 -6.72
C THR A 91 -3.09 16.37 -6.08
N ILE A 92 -3.18 15.07 -5.76
CA ILE A 92 -2.08 14.28 -5.19
C ILE A 92 -1.85 13.04 -6.06
N ILE A 93 -0.59 12.75 -6.36
CA ILE A 93 -0.18 11.47 -6.97
C ILE A 93 0.67 10.72 -5.94
N VAL A 94 0.18 9.57 -5.49
CA VAL A 94 0.88 8.69 -4.54
C VAL A 94 1.80 7.76 -5.34
N ALA A 95 3.10 7.86 -5.10
CA ALA A 95 4.14 7.12 -5.81
C ALA A 95 5.25 6.69 -4.83
N THR A 96 4.87 6.15 -3.67
CA THR A 96 5.76 5.80 -2.55
C THR A 96 6.70 4.63 -2.83
N GLY A 97 6.48 3.90 -3.94
CA GLY A 97 7.34 2.77 -4.29
C GLY A 97 6.98 1.48 -3.55
N TYR A 98 8.02 0.72 -3.19
CA TYR A 98 7.95 -0.55 -2.47
C TYR A 98 9.24 -0.74 -1.68
N ASP A 99 9.19 -1.60 -0.66
CA ASP A 99 10.37 -2.09 0.04
C ASP A 99 10.62 -3.57 -0.25
N THR A 100 11.83 -4.03 -0.02
CA THR A 100 12.20 -5.44 -0.15
C THR A 100 11.88 -6.18 1.15
N TRP A 101 11.28 -7.35 1.01
CA TRP A 101 10.99 -8.22 2.15
C TRP A 101 12.28 -8.77 2.75
N ASP A 102 12.35 -8.84 4.09
CA ASP A 102 13.53 -9.32 4.83
C ASP A 102 13.63 -10.86 4.77
N PRO A 103 14.65 -11.42 4.08
CA PRO A 103 14.80 -12.86 3.94
C PRO A 103 15.32 -13.57 5.19
N THR A 104 15.67 -12.86 6.27
CA THR A 104 16.05 -13.47 7.56
C THR A 104 14.90 -14.28 8.17
N GLU A 105 13.64 -13.98 7.78
CA GLU A 105 12.47 -14.75 8.21
C GLU A 105 12.45 -16.20 7.67
N ILE A 106 13.27 -16.53 6.65
CA ILE A 106 13.49 -17.89 6.18
C ILE A 106 14.85 -18.37 6.66
N GLU A 107 14.90 -18.82 7.91
CA GLU A 107 16.14 -19.28 8.56
C GLU A 107 16.87 -20.36 7.75
N GLU A 108 16.11 -21.20 7.03
CA GLU A 108 16.64 -22.27 6.19
C GLU A 108 17.51 -21.78 5.04
N TYR A 109 17.43 -20.51 4.67
CA TYR A 109 18.26 -19.92 3.60
C TYR A 109 19.56 -19.29 4.14
N GLY A 110 19.68 -19.09 5.44
CA GLY A 110 20.91 -18.64 6.08
C GLY A 110 21.35 -17.22 5.72
N PHE A 111 20.44 -16.36 5.23
CA PHE A 111 20.73 -14.93 5.01
C PHE A 111 21.07 -14.26 6.35
N GLY A 112 22.13 -13.46 6.38
CA GLY A 112 22.67 -12.84 7.60
C GLY A 112 23.47 -13.80 8.51
N VAL A 113 23.55 -15.11 8.13
CA VAL A 113 24.35 -16.13 8.81
C VAL A 113 25.53 -16.57 7.95
N TYR A 114 25.30 -16.79 6.66
CA TYR A 114 26.32 -17.17 5.69
C TYR A 114 26.69 -15.96 4.84
N ASP A 115 27.95 -15.53 4.87
CA ASP A 115 28.41 -14.31 4.20
C ASP A 115 28.11 -14.29 2.68
N ASN A 116 28.13 -15.45 2.02
CA ASN A 116 27.92 -15.57 0.58
C ASN A 116 26.46 -15.79 0.17
N VAL A 117 25.51 -15.72 1.10
CA VAL A 117 24.07 -15.63 0.82
C VAL A 117 23.66 -14.17 0.80
N THR A 118 23.28 -13.66 -0.36
CA THR A 118 22.97 -12.24 -0.58
C THR A 118 21.57 -12.07 -1.17
N THR A 119 21.02 -10.88 -1.12
CA THR A 119 19.82 -10.52 -1.86
C THR A 119 20.16 -10.16 -3.32
N MET A 120 19.14 -10.15 -4.18
CA MET A 120 19.34 -9.66 -5.55
C MET A 120 19.63 -8.16 -5.62
N MET A 121 19.23 -7.37 -4.61
CA MET A 121 19.55 -5.97 -4.52
C MET A 121 21.04 -5.78 -4.19
N GLU A 122 21.57 -6.55 -3.26
CA GLU A 122 23.01 -6.59 -2.96
C GLU A 122 23.82 -7.02 -4.19
N ILE A 123 23.38 -8.06 -4.94
CA ILE A 123 24.00 -8.43 -6.22
C ILE A 123 23.99 -7.26 -7.20
N GLU A 124 22.89 -6.56 -7.36
CA GLU A 124 22.79 -5.37 -8.22
C GLU A 124 23.82 -4.30 -7.83
N ARG A 125 23.99 -4.08 -6.52
CA ARG A 125 24.98 -3.09 -6.03
C ARG A 125 26.42 -3.54 -6.22
N LEU A 126 26.73 -4.82 -6.02
CA LEU A 126 28.09 -5.36 -6.18
C LEU A 126 28.62 -5.23 -7.61
N HIS A 127 27.80 -5.45 -8.64
CA HIS A 127 28.28 -5.32 -10.02
C HIS A 127 28.03 -3.95 -10.67
N CYS A 128 27.48 -2.99 -9.89
CA CYS A 128 27.29 -1.62 -10.36
C CYS A 128 28.59 -0.83 -10.29
N ALA A 129 28.97 -0.13 -11.38
CA ALA A 129 30.17 0.68 -11.43
C ALA A 129 30.24 1.79 -10.37
N GLY A 130 29.09 2.26 -9.86
CA GLY A 130 28.99 3.20 -8.74
C GLY A 130 28.73 2.52 -7.41
N GLY A 131 28.84 1.21 -7.33
CA GLY A 131 28.60 0.42 -6.11
C GLY A 131 29.86 0.30 -5.24
N PRO A 132 29.75 -0.44 -4.11
CA PRO A 132 30.81 -0.50 -3.09
C PRO A 132 32.10 -1.15 -3.59
N THR A 133 32.03 -1.99 -4.62
CA THR A 133 33.15 -2.71 -5.25
C THR A 133 33.58 -2.10 -6.57
N VAL A 134 33.06 -0.93 -6.93
CA VAL A 134 33.38 -0.20 -8.18
C VAL A 134 33.09 -1.05 -9.44
N GLY A 135 32.14 -1.97 -9.34
CA GLY A 135 31.71 -2.86 -10.44
C GLY A 135 32.38 -4.23 -10.47
N ASP A 136 33.32 -4.51 -9.59
CA ASP A 136 33.90 -5.84 -9.45
C ASP A 136 32.94 -6.76 -8.68
N PHE A 137 32.41 -7.78 -9.34
CA PHE A 137 31.50 -8.73 -8.71
C PHE A 137 32.27 -9.76 -7.87
N VAL A 138 32.22 -9.60 -6.56
CA VAL A 138 33.01 -10.38 -5.61
C VAL A 138 32.15 -10.94 -4.48
N ARG A 139 32.60 -12.07 -3.92
CA ARG A 139 31.99 -12.70 -2.74
C ARG A 139 32.25 -11.86 -1.49
N PRO A 140 31.27 -11.62 -0.62
CA PRO A 140 31.47 -10.91 0.63
C PRO A 140 32.51 -11.55 1.56
N SER A 141 32.62 -12.89 1.61
CA SER A 141 33.50 -13.62 2.52
C SER A 141 35.00 -13.41 2.26
N ASP A 142 35.44 -13.28 1.00
CA ASP A 142 36.88 -13.28 0.68
C ASP A 142 37.27 -12.31 -0.47
N GLY A 143 36.33 -11.55 -1.00
CA GLY A 143 36.58 -10.56 -2.06
C GLY A 143 36.96 -11.16 -3.42
N LYS A 144 36.72 -12.46 -3.66
CA LYS A 144 36.99 -13.09 -4.96
C LYS A 144 35.76 -13.18 -5.84
N THR A 145 35.94 -13.09 -7.15
CA THR A 145 34.88 -13.32 -8.12
C THR A 145 34.43 -14.78 -8.07
N PRO A 146 33.12 -15.04 -7.82
CA PRO A 146 32.59 -16.40 -7.79
C PRO A 146 32.56 -17.03 -9.19
N LYS A 147 32.89 -18.33 -9.26
CA LYS A 147 32.79 -19.11 -10.51
C LYS A 147 31.39 -19.73 -10.68
N THR A 148 30.68 -19.95 -9.59
CA THR A 148 29.35 -20.54 -9.60
C THR A 148 28.38 -19.68 -8.78
N LEU A 149 27.21 -19.37 -9.36
CA LEU A 149 26.19 -18.53 -8.77
C LEU A 149 24.81 -19.18 -8.82
N GLY A 150 24.20 -19.38 -7.66
CA GLY A 150 22.82 -19.84 -7.54
C GLY A 150 21.87 -18.66 -7.30
N LEU A 151 20.79 -18.54 -8.07
CA LEU A 151 19.80 -17.48 -7.90
C LEU A 151 18.43 -18.09 -7.57
N ILE A 152 17.86 -17.74 -6.43
CA ILE A 152 16.61 -18.31 -5.93
C ILE A 152 15.48 -17.30 -6.08
N GLN A 153 14.45 -17.67 -6.85
CA GLN A 153 13.29 -16.83 -7.09
C GLN A 153 12.18 -17.06 -6.05
N CYS A 154 11.26 -16.10 -5.97
CA CYS A 154 10.07 -16.14 -5.10
C CYS A 154 10.38 -16.27 -3.60
N VAL A 155 11.50 -15.69 -3.13
CA VAL A 155 11.84 -15.68 -1.70
C VAL A 155 10.88 -14.73 -0.98
N GLY A 156 10.07 -15.24 -0.06
CA GLY A 156 9.04 -14.51 0.66
C GLY A 156 7.80 -14.16 -0.18
N SER A 157 7.71 -14.52 -1.49
CA SER A 157 6.53 -14.33 -2.32
C SER A 157 5.96 -15.65 -2.86
N ARG A 158 4.65 -15.65 -3.22
CA ARG A 158 3.91 -16.85 -3.63
C ARG A 158 3.96 -17.95 -2.55
N ASP A 159 3.94 -17.54 -1.31
CA ASP A 159 3.99 -18.41 -0.13
C ASP A 159 2.94 -17.93 0.88
N LYS A 160 2.04 -18.84 1.29
CA LYS A 160 0.97 -18.54 2.25
C LYS A 160 1.46 -18.20 3.66
N ARG A 161 2.71 -18.52 3.98
CA ARG A 161 3.31 -18.20 5.27
C ARG A 161 3.75 -16.73 5.34
N TYR A 162 4.02 -16.11 4.18
CA TYR A 162 4.57 -14.76 4.06
C TYR A 162 3.68 -13.90 3.14
N ASN A 163 4.00 -13.82 1.85
CA ASN A 163 3.23 -13.06 0.87
C ASN A 163 2.65 -13.98 -0.20
N GLU A 164 1.32 -14.09 -0.27
CA GLU A 164 0.64 -14.98 -1.21
C GLU A 164 0.76 -14.51 -2.67
N TYR A 165 0.97 -13.22 -2.88
CA TYR A 165 1.06 -12.62 -4.22
C TYR A 165 2.42 -12.83 -4.88
N CYS A 166 2.47 -12.58 -6.18
CA CYS A 166 3.68 -12.54 -6.98
C CYS A 166 4.15 -11.10 -7.16
N SER A 167 5.41 -10.80 -6.88
CA SER A 167 6.00 -9.47 -7.10
C SER A 167 6.04 -9.04 -8.58
N GLY A 168 5.84 -9.95 -9.52
CA GLY A 168 5.54 -9.66 -10.92
C GLY A 168 6.71 -9.18 -11.78
N PHE A 169 7.88 -8.91 -11.21
CA PHE A 169 9.07 -8.42 -11.94
C PHE A 169 10.37 -9.12 -11.55
N CYS A 170 10.38 -9.92 -10.45
CA CYS A 170 11.59 -10.58 -9.96
C CYS A 170 12.18 -11.56 -10.97
N CYS A 171 11.38 -12.30 -11.76
CA CYS A 171 11.89 -13.16 -12.82
C CYS A 171 12.74 -12.37 -13.82
N MET A 172 12.28 -11.20 -14.22
CA MET A 172 12.95 -10.39 -15.24
C MET A 172 14.23 -9.75 -14.73
N TYR A 173 14.25 -9.18 -13.51
CA TYR A 173 15.49 -8.59 -13.00
C TYR A 173 16.53 -9.67 -12.66
N THR A 174 16.11 -10.85 -12.19
CA THR A 174 17.03 -11.97 -11.96
C THR A 174 17.68 -12.43 -13.26
N ILE A 175 16.88 -12.61 -14.34
CA ILE A 175 17.40 -12.95 -15.67
C ILE A 175 18.33 -11.83 -16.19
N LYS A 176 17.96 -10.54 -16.00
CA LYS A 176 18.78 -9.40 -16.40
C LYS A 176 20.15 -9.44 -15.73
N ASN A 177 20.19 -9.63 -14.43
CA ASN A 177 21.44 -9.70 -13.69
C ASN A 177 22.28 -10.92 -14.09
N ALA A 178 21.64 -12.08 -14.23
CA ALA A 178 22.32 -13.29 -14.70
C ALA A 178 22.94 -13.09 -16.11
N MET A 179 22.21 -12.47 -17.04
CA MET A 179 22.70 -12.17 -18.39
C MET A 179 23.88 -11.18 -18.37
N LEU A 180 23.79 -10.14 -17.53
CA LEU A 180 24.85 -9.15 -17.39
C LEU A 180 26.11 -9.77 -16.79
N LEU A 181 25.97 -10.55 -15.72
CA LEU A 181 27.08 -11.26 -15.09
C LEU A 181 27.71 -12.29 -16.05
N LYS A 182 26.89 -13.01 -16.83
CA LYS A 182 27.40 -13.95 -17.85
C LYS A 182 28.17 -13.23 -18.98
N TRP A 183 27.76 -12.00 -19.32
CA TRP A 183 28.47 -11.18 -20.28
C TRP A 183 29.80 -10.66 -19.73
N LEU A 184 29.84 -10.21 -18.46
CA LEU A 184 31.06 -9.73 -17.79
C LEU A 184 32.02 -10.87 -17.46
N TYR A 185 31.50 -12.01 -17.07
CA TYR A 185 32.24 -13.20 -16.62
C TYR A 185 31.76 -14.44 -17.40
N PRO A 186 32.21 -14.64 -18.66
CA PRO A 186 31.69 -15.71 -19.53
C PRO A 186 31.82 -17.11 -18.96
N GLU A 187 32.84 -17.36 -18.13
CA GLU A 187 33.11 -18.68 -17.52
C GLU A 187 32.27 -18.94 -16.27
N MET A 188 31.53 -17.94 -15.77
CA MET A 188 30.68 -18.12 -14.59
C MET A 188 29.49 -19.06 -14.88
N ASP A 189 29.33 -20.08 -14.07
CA ASP A 189 28.17 -20.97 -14.14
C ASP A 189 27.03 -20.41 -13.28
N ILE A 190 25.90 -20.10 -13.93
CA ILE A 190 24.75 -19.45 -13.27
C ILE A 190 23.53 -20.35 -13.36
N THR A 191 22.95 -20.67 -12.21
CA THR A 191 21.73 -21.47 -12.10
C THR A 191 20.61 -20.67 -11.42
N ILE A 192 19.43 -20.61 -12.03
CA ILE A 192 18.22 -19.96 -11.51
C ILE A 192 17.23 -21.03 -11.06
N PHE A 193 16.92 -21.05 -9.75
CA PHE A 193 15.85 -21.87 -9.18
C PHE A 193 14.51 -21.14 -9.28
N ARG A 194 13.49 -21.80 -9.82
CA ARG A 194 12.19 -21.21 -10.11
C ARG A 194 11.02 -22.14 -9.81
N ILE A 195 9.88 -21.58 -9.48
CA ILE A 195 8.58 -22.28 -9.53
C ILE A 195 8.14 -22.34 -11.00
N ASP A 196 7.97 -21.18 -11.61
CA ASP A 196 7.77 -20.92 -13.04
C ASP A 196 8.48 -19.61 -13.41
N ILE A 197 8.61 -19.32 -14.70
CA ILE A 197 9.09 -18.01 -15.18
C ILE A 197 7.88 -17.19 -15.64
N ARG A 198 7.80 -15.95 -15.18
CA ARG A 198 6.76 -15.00 -15.55
C ARG A 198 7.35 -13.84 -16.35
N THR A 199 7.01 -13.81 -17.63
CA THR A 199 7.50 -12.86 -18.62
C THR A 199 6.34 -12.06 -19.24
N PRO A 200 5.56 -11.28 -18.45
CA PRO A 200 4.30 -10.71 -18.92
C PRO A 200 4.45 -9.46 -19.79
N GLY A 201 5.67 -9.11 -20.21
CA GLY A 201 5.95 -7.95 -21.04
C GLY A 201 6.26 -8.30 -22.50
N LYS A 202 6.11 -7.32 -23.40
CA LYS A 202 6.54 -7.44 -24.79
C LYS A 202 8.06 -7.68 -24.84
N THR A 203 8.51 -8.68 -25.57
CA THR A 203 9.91 -9.12 -25.72
C THR A 203 10.53 -9.78 -24.48
N TYR A 204 9.76 -10.01 -23.40
CA TYR A 204 10.29 -10.62 -22.18
C TYR A 204 10.50 -12.14 -22.34
N GLU A 205 9.61 -12.80 -23.09
CA GLU A 205 9.78 -14.23 -23.39
C GLU A 205 11.04 -14.46 -24.23
N GLU A 206 11.24 -13.66 -25.26
CA GLU A 206 12.43 -13.73 -26.11
C GLU A 206 13.72 -13.40 -25.32
N PHE A 207 13.62 -12.57 -24.27
CA PHE A 207 14.74 -12.32 -23.38
C PHE A 207 15.08 -13.54 -22.52
N TYR A 208 14.06 -14.24 -22.02
CA TYR A 208 14.24 -15.49 -21.30
C TYR A 208 14.85 -16.59 -22.19
N GLU A 209 14.40 -16.70 -23.42
CA GLU A 209 14.98 -17.63 -24.42
C GLU A 209 16.48 -17.34 -24.65
N ARG A 210 16.84 -16.07 -24.87
CA ARG A 210 18.26 -15.65 -25.01
C ARG A 210 19.10 -15.98 -23.78
N ALA A 211 18.52 -15.91 -22.57
CA ALA A 211 19.26 -16.29 -21.37
C ALA A 211 19.57 -17.79 -21.33
N ARG A 212 18.66 -18.62 -21.81
CA ARG A 212 18.89 -20.07 -21.96
C ARG A 212 19.97 -20.36 -23.02
N GLU A 213 19.91 -19.66 -24.15
CA GLU A 213 20.90 -19.79 -25.22
C GLU A 213 22.31 -19.31 -24.76
N ALA A 214 22.38 -18.34 -23.86
CA ALA A 214 23.62 -17.87 -23.24
C ALA A 214 24.20 -18.86 -22.21
N GLY A 215 23.55 -20.00 -21.96
CA GLY A 215 24.03 -21.04 -21.05
C GLY A 215 23.67 -20.80 -19.59
N ILE A 216 22.64 -19.97 -19.28
CA ILE A 216 22.07 -19.87 -17.94
C ILE A 216 21.17 -21.06 -17.69
N HIS A 217 21.42 -21.76 -16.59
CA HIS A 217 20.65 -22.95 -16.21
C HIS A 217 19.39 -22.57 -15.45
N PHE A 218 18.28 -23.26 -15.74
CA PHE A 218 16.99 -23.06 -15.06
C PHE A 218 16.53 -24.36 -14.44
N VAL A 219 16.52 -24.41 -13.11
CA VAL A 219 16.02 -25.56 -12.33
C VAL A 219 14.59 -25.26 -11.87
N GLN A 220 13.65 -26.12 -12.28
CA GLN A 220 12.29 -26.06 -11.77
C GLN A 220 12.23 -26.77 -10.42
N GLY A 221 12.19 -25.99 -9.36
CA GLY A 221 12.15 -26.45 -7.98
C GLY A 221 12.44 -25.30 -7.04
N ARG A 222 11.77 -25.28 -5.90
CA ARG A 222 12.05 -24.33 -4.83
C ARG A 222 13.06 -24.96 -3.89
N PRO A 223 14.20 -24.31 -3.59
CA PRO A 223 15.12 -24.78 -2.56
C PRO A 223 14.44 -24.92 -1.20
N ALA A 224 14.75 -26.02 -0.51
CA ALA A 224 14.26 -26.29 0.84
C ALA A 224 15.19 -25.70 1.91
N GLU A 225 16.50 -25.75 1.66
CA GLU A 225 17.54 -25.27 2.59
C GLU A 225 18.81 -24.92 1.84
N ILE A 226 19.63 -24.08 2.48
CA ILE A 226 21.01 -23.77 2.12
C ILE A 226 21.88 -24.14 3.32
N ARG A 227 23.00 -24.81 3.07
CA ARG A 227 24.00 -25.14 4.07
C ARG A 227 25.35 -24.65 3.60
N GLU A 228 26.17 -24.13 4.49
CA GLU A 228 27.55 -23.74 4.18
C GLU A 228 28.52 -24.88 4.50
N ASP A 229 29.44 -25.16 3.58
CA ASP A 229 30.60 -25.99 3.85
C ASP A 229 31.60 -25.21 4.70
N PRO A 230 31.92 -25.66 5.93
CA PRO A 230 32.77 -24.89 6.86
C PRO A 230 34.24 -24.79 6.43
N GLN A 231 34.67 -25.51 5.42
CA GLN A 231 36.06 -25.49 4.91
C GLN A 231 36.22 -24.59 3.69
N THR A 232 35.27 -24.63 2.78
CA THR A 232 35.32 -23.91 1.50
C THR A 232 34.49 -22.64 1.50
N HIS A 233 33.56 -22.47 2.46
CA HIS A 233 32.51 -21.45 2.47
C HIS A 233 31.59 -21.51 1.25
N ASN A 234 31.59 -22.64 0.53
CA ASN A 234 30.65 -22.88 -0.55
C ASN A 234 29.27 -23.23 0.02
N LEU A 235 28.24 -22.90 -0.73
CA LEU A 235 26.84 -23.05 -0.33
C LEU A 235 26.23 -24.26 -1.02
N ILE A 236 25.72 -25.21 -0.24
CA ILE A 236 25.01 -26.40 -0.73
C ILE A 236 23.53 -26.11 -0.69
N VAL A 237 22.94 -25.94 -1.85
CA VAL A 237 21.50 -25.68 -2.06
C VAL A 237 20.80 -27.00 -2.32
N ARG A 238 19.88 -27.39 -1.44
CA ARG A 238 19.03 -28.56 -1.61
C ARG A 238 17.68 -28.18 -2.20
N ALA A 239 17.35 -28.71 -3.36
CA ALA A 239 16.10 -28.44 -4.05
C ALA A 239 15.51 -29.70 -4.68
N ASP A 240 14.17 -29.79 -4.69
CA ASP A 240 13.49 -30.77 -5.54
C ASP A 240 13.61 -30.33 -7.00
N ASN A 241 14.19 -31.18 -7.84
CA ASN A 241 14.23 -30.93 -9.27
C ASN A 241 13.01 -31.59 -9.93
N ALA A 242 11.98 -30.77 -10.25
CA ALA A 242 10.74 -31.26 -10.82
C ALA A 242 10.93 -31.99 -12.18
N SER A 243 11.93 -31.59 -12.96
CA SER A 243 12.24 -32.23 -14.25
C SER A 243 12.84 -33.64 -14.08
N LEU A 244 13.57 -33.85 -12.98
CA LEU A 244 14.20 -35.13 -12.67
C LEU A 244 13.35 -35.98 -11.68
N GLY A 245 12.33 -35.37 -11.07
CA GLY A 245 11.44 -36.00 -10.11
C GLY A 245 12.12 -36.46 -8.80
N ARG A 246 13.20 -35.81 -8.40
CA ARG A 246 13.96 -36.15 -7.18
C ARG A 246 14.65 -34.95 -6.57
N PRO A 247 14.94 -34.99 -5.25
CA PRO A 247 15.79 -33.98 -4.61
C PRO A 247 17.23 -34.07 -5.12
N MET A 248 17.84 -32.90 -5.25
CA MET A 248 19.21 -32.72 -5.71
C MET A 248 19.94 -31.72 -4.79
N GLU A 249 21.22 -31.87 -4.67
CA GLU A 249 22.11 -30.90 -4.04
C GLU A 249 22.95 -30.22 -5.12
N TYR A 250 23.08 -28.90 -5.01
CA TYR A 250 23.84 -28.05 -5.93
C TYR A 250 24.83 -27.24 -5.10
N GLU A 251 26.06 -27.17 -5.55
CA GLU A 251 27.12 -26.40 -4.86
C GLU A 251 27.39 -25.10 -5.60
N PHE A 252 27.37 -23.99 -4.86
CA PHE A 252 27.65 -22.64 -5.37
C PHE A 252 28.64 -21.92 -4.48
N GLU A 253 29.46 -21.05 -5.09
CA GLU A 253 30.34 -20.14 -4.37
C GLU A 253 29.59 -18.91 -3.83
N MET A 254 28.43 -18.57 -4.40
CA MET A 254 27.56 -17.50 -3.95
C MET A 254 26.10 -17.79 -4.31
N VAL A 255 25.17 -17.33 -3.48
CA VAL A 255 23.73 -17.47 -3.71
C VAL A 255 23.04 -16.11 -3.57
N GLY A 256 22.17 -15.79 -4.55
CA GLY A 256 21.34 -14.59 -4.55
C GLY A 256 19.85 -14.90 -4.34
N LEU A 257 19.20 -14.18 -3.44
CA LEU A 257 17.81 -14.33 -3.06
C LEU A 257 16.95 -13.24 -3.73
N ALA A 258 16.04 -13.63 -4.62
CA ALA A 258 15.06 -12.72 -5.22
C ALA A 258 13.87 -12.54 -4.27
N THR A 259 13.97 -11.58 -3.37
CA THR A 259 13.00 -11.30 -2.31
C THR A 259 11.70 -10.71 -2.84
N ALA A 260 10.62 -10.85 -2.08
CA ALA A 260 9.35 -10.22 -2.37
C ALA A 260 9.45 -8.69 -2.32
N ALA A 261 8.65 -8.03 -3.14
CA ALA A 261 8.39 -6.59 -2.99
C ALA A 261 7.16 -6.42 -2.09
N ILE A 262 7.31 -5.65 -1.02
CA ILE A 262 6.25 -5.33 -0.05
C ILE A 262 5.87 -3.87 -0.12
N ALA A 263 4.76 -3.48 0.49
CA ALA A 263 4.37 -2.08 0.57
C ALA A 263 5.47 -1.28 1.28
N SER A 264 5.71 -0.05 0.80
CA SER A 264 6.70 0.85 1.38
C SER A 264 6.34 1.19 2.83
N ASP A 265 7.35 1.27 3.68
CA ASP A 265 7.18 1.71 5.08
C ASP A 265 6.47 3.06 5.16
N GLY A 266 5.61 3.23 6.17
CA GLY A 266 4.76 4.43 6.32
C GLY A 266 3.57 4.52 5.36
N SER A 267 3.34 3.54 4.47
CA SER A 267 2.19 3.54 3.55
C SER A 267 0.85 3.57 4.28
N GLU A 268 0.70 2.83 5.39
CA GLU A 268 -0.52 2.83 6.20
C GLU A 268 -0.79 4.16 6.88
N ASP A 269 0.24 4.84 7.39
CA ASP A 269 0.10 6.16 8.02
C ASP A 269 -0.30 7.21 6.97
N LEU A 270 0.34 7.17 5.79
CA LEU A 270 -0.03 8.03 4.68
C LEU A 270 -1.46 7.75 4.20
N ALA A 271 -1.86 6.49 4.14
CA ALA A 271 -3.22 6.07 3.79
C ALA A 271 -4.27 6.69 4.74
N ARG A 272 -4.01 6.69 6.05
CA ARG A 272 -4.88 7.33 7.05
C ARG A 272 -4.96 8.85 6.84
N VAL A 273 -3.83 9.51 6.61
CA VAL A 273 -3.79 10.97 6.34
C VAL A 273 -4.57 11.33 5.08
N LEU A 274 -4.40 10.54 4.01
CA LEU A 274 -5.06 10.76 2.72
C LEU A 274 -6.51 10.23 2.67
N THR A 275 -6.93 9.45 3.65
CA THR A 275 -8.21 8.74 3.66
C THR A 275 -8.37 7.84 2.41
N VAL A 276 -7.32 7.11 2.08
CA VAL A 276 -7.28 6.14 0.98
C VAL A 276 -7.10 4.75 1.59
N PRO A 277 -7.90 3.74 1.21
CA PRO A 277 -7.74 2.38 1.72
C PRO A 277 -6.48 1.71 1.18
N VAL A 278 -5.98 0.73 1.93
CA VAL A 278 -4.94 -0.22 1.50
C VAL A 278 -5.53 -1.62 1.43
N ASP A 279 -4.86 -2.50 0.69
CA ASP A 279 -5.20 -3.93 0.66
C ASP A 279 -4.63 -4.67 1.89
N THR A 280 -4.86 -5.98 1.96
CA THR A 280 -4.37 -6.84 3.06
C THR A 280 -2.84 -6.96 3.11
N HIS A 281 -2.13 -6.42 2.13
CA HIS A 281 -0.67 -6.41 2.02
C HIS A 281 -0.07 -5.00 2.17
N GLY A 282 -0.91 -4.00 2.51
CA GLY A 282 -0.48 -2.61 2.75
C GLY A 282 -0.35 -1.75 1.49
N PHE A 283 -0.64 -2.25 0.29
CA PHE A 283 -0.64 -1.45 -0.94
C PHE A 283 -1.90 -0.62 -1.08
N PHE A 284 -1.76 0.61 -1.60
CA PHE A 284 -2.90 1.49 -1.82
C PHE A 284 -3.90 0.91 -2.83
N LEU A 285 -5.19 0.96 -2.48
CA LEU A 285 -6.25 0.44 -3.34
C LEU A 285 -6.73 1.49 -4.35
N GLU A 286 -6.85 1.05 -5.58
CA GLU A 286 -7.54 1.78 -6.63
C GLU A 286 -9.06 1.77 -6.43
N SER A 287 -9.74 2.76 -7.01
CA SER A 287 -11.21 2.86 -6.96
C SER A 287 -11.91 1.68 -7.65
N HIS A 288 -11.31 1.12 -8.71
CA HIS A 288 -11.80 -0.07 -9.40
C HIS A 288 -10.71 -0.66 -10.31
N PRO A 289 -10.38 -1.96 -10.20
CA PRO A 289 -9.23 -2.56 -10.89
C PRO A 289 -9.29 -2.48 -12.42
N LYS A 290 -10.48 -2.44 -13.03
CA LYS A 290 -10.67 -2.38 -14.48
C LYS A 290 -11.10 -1.01 -14.99
N LEU A 291 -11.98 -0.31 -14.27
CA LEU A 291 -12.62 0.92 -14.77
C LEU A 291 -11.91 2.19 -14.29
N LYS A 292 -11.27 2.14 -13.12
CA LYS A 292 -10.55 3.26 -12.49
C LYS A 292 -9.26 2.78 -11.83
N PRO A 293 -8.31 2.21 -12.59
CA PRO A 293 -7.14 1.52 -12.04
C PRO A 293 -6.05 2.48 -11.52
N ILE A 294 -6.24 3.78 -11.68
CA ILE A 294 -5.31 4.84 -11.29
C ILE A 294 -5.91 5.73 -10.21
N ASP A 295 -7.24 5.93 -10.26
CA ASP A 295 -7.96 6.75 -9.30
C ASP A 295 -8.07 6.01 -7.96
N THR A 296 -7.95 6.73 -6.87
CA THR A 296 -8.32 6.21 -5.55
C THR A 296 -9.83 6.41 -5.32
N PRO A 297 -10.40 5.76 -4.31
CA PRO A 297 -11.75 6.08 -3.86
C PRO A 297 -11.94 7.55 -3.44
N THR A 298 -10.88 8.22 -3.01
CA THR A 298 -10.89 9.65 -2.66
C THR A 298 -10.58 10.47 -3.91
N GLU A 299 -11.49 11.33 -4.32
CA GLU A 299 -11.30 12.15 -5.53
C GLU A 299 -10.11 13.10 -5.42
N GLY A 300 -9.40 13.32 -6.53
CA GLY A 300 -8.22 14.16 -6.59
C GLY A 300 -6.92 13.47 -6.17
N ILE A 301 -6.99 12.20 -5.74
CA ILE A 301 -5.83 11.40 -5.36
C ILE A 301 -5.67 10.23 -6.34
N TYR A 302 -4.48 10.08 -6.91
CA TYR A 302 -4.16 9.11 -7.95
C TYR A 302 -2.97 8.25 -7.53
N LEU A 303 -2.90 7.03 -8.08
CA LEU A 303 -1.84 6.07 -7.79
C LEU A 303 -0.88 5.92 -8.96
N ALA A 304 0.41 5.81 -8.65
CA ALA A 304 1.45 5.56 -9.63
C ALA A 304 2.48 4.55 -9.14
N GLY A 305 2.88 3.65 -10.01
CA GLY A 305 3.96 2.69 -9.74
C GLY A 305 3.62 1.67 -8.66
N SER A 306 4.64 1.24 -7.94
CA SER A 306 4.52 0.13 -6.98
C SER A 306 3.78 0.49 -5.68
N ALA A 307 3.40 1.74 -5.47
CA ALA A 307 2.51 2.13 -4.37
C ALA A 307 1.17 1.37 -4.38
N GLN A 308 0.65 1.02 -5.57
CA GLN A 308 -0.59 0.23 -5.75
C GLN A 308 -0.33 -1.28 -5.70
N GLY A 309 0.90 -1.72 -5.86
CA GLY A 309 1.30 -3.12 -5.93
C GLY A 309 2.53 -3.29 -6.82
N PRO A 310 3.27 -4.38 -6.67
CA PRO A 310 4.54 -4.57 -7.36
C PRO A 310 4.42 -4.48 -8.88
N LYS A 311 5.27 -3.67 -9.51
CA LYS A 311 5.30 -3.40 -10.95
C LYS A 311 6.72 -3.25 -11.47
N ASP A 312 6.91 -3.62 -12.73
CA ASP A 312 8.13 -3.29 -13.48
C ASP A 312 8.17 -1.80 -13.92
N ILE A 313 9.32 -1.36 -14.41
CA ILE A 313 9.52 0.02 -14.85
C ILE A 313 8.54 0.42 -15.97
N PRO A 314 8.33 -0.36 -17.06
CA PRO A 314 7.39 0.01 -18.11
C PRO A 314 5.95 0.24 -17.60
N ARG A 315 5.47 -0.63 -16.71
CA ARG A 315 4.14 -0.48 -16.11
C ARG A 315 4.06 0.71 -15.17
N SER A 316 5.11 0.97 -14.39
CA SER A 316 5.19 2.12 -13.49
C SER A 316 5.17 3.43 -14.28
N VAL A 317 5.94 3.54 -15.37
CA VAL A 317 5.95 4.70 -16.26
C VAL A 317 4.59 4.90 -16.94
N SER A 318 3.98 3.84 -17.43
CA SER A 318 2.66 3.89 -18.07
C SER A 318 1.59 4.37 -17.08
N GLN A 319 1.61 3.86 -15.85
CA GLN A 319 0.67 4.27 -14.80
C GLN A 319 0.94 5.70 -14.34
N GLY A 320 2.21 6.12 -14.19
CA GLY A 320 2.58 7.50 -13.87
C GLY A 320 2.08 8.50 -14.91
N SER A 321 2.23 8.17 -16.21
CA SER A 321 1.67 8.98 -17.31
C SER A 321 0.16 9.07 -17.23
N GLY A 322 -0.52 7.96 -16.91
CA GLY A 322 -1.96 7.94 -16.70
C GLY A 322 -2.40 8.79 -15.50
N ALA A 323 -1.68 8.70 -14.37
CA ALA A 323 -1.95 9.49 -13.17
C ALA A 323 -1.78 10.99 -13.45
N ALA A 324 -0.72 11.37 -14.17
CA ALA A 324 -0.51 12.76 -14.59
C ALA A 324 -1.65 13.27 -15.49
N GLY A 325 -2.12 12.46 -16.44
CA GLY A 325 -3.26 12.81 -17.29
C GLY A 325 -4.57 12.96 -16.52
N ARG A 326 -4.80 12.11 -15.50
CA ARG A 326 -5.96 12.24 -14.60
C ARG A 326 -5.88 13.50 -13.74
N ALA A 327 -4.72 13.80 -13.16
CA ALA A 327 -4.47 15.01 -12.39
C ALA A 327 -4.63 16.27 -13.24
N ALA A 328 -4.04 16.30 -14.44
CA ALA A 328 -4.12 17.42 -15.37
C ALA A 328 -5.55 17.77 -15.75
N ARG A 329 -6.44 16.77 -15.86
CA ARG A 329 -7.86 17.01 -16.15
C ARG A 329 -8.52 17.88 -15.09
N VAL A 330 -8.26 17.65 -13.82
CA VAL A 330 -8.80 18.46 -12.72
C VAL A 330 -8.17 19.84 -12.73
N LEU A 331 -6.84 19.90 -12.89
CA LEU A 331 -6.05 21.13 -12.84
C LEU A 331 -6.25 22.05 -14.07
N SER A 332 -6.83 21.55 -15.16
CA SER A 332 -7.11 22.35 -16.36
C SER A 332 -8.35 23.25 -16.25
N HIS A 333 -9.07 23.18 -15.14
CA HIS A 333 -10.26 23.98 -14.87
C HIS A 333 -10.00 24.91 -13.69
N ASP A 334 -10.41 26.18 -13.79
CA ASP A 334 -10.31 27.15 -12.69
C ASP A 334 -11.20 26.77 -11.50
N THR A 335 -12.34 26.13 -11.80
CA THR A 335 -13.30 25.61 -10.83
C THR A 335 -13.76 24.22 -11.26
N TRP A 336 -13.89 23.31 -10.29
CA TRP A 336 -14.45 22.00 -10.51
C TRP A 336 -15.80 21.92 -9.81
N GLU A 337 -16.88 21.88 -10.57
CA GLU A 337 -18.21 21.68 -10.01
C GLU A 337 -18.42 20.21 -9.68
N ILE A 338 -18.71 19.93 -8.43
CA ILE A 338 -19.08 18.61 -7.92
C ILE A 338 -20.49 18.71 -7.30
N ASP A 339 -21.24 17.62 -7.40
CA ASP A 339 -22.47 17.45 -6.64
C ASP A 339 -22.16 16.56 -5.40
N PRO A 340 -21.83 17.18 -4.25
CA PRO A 340 -21.20 16.47 -3.17
C PRO A 340 -22.21 15.61 -2.42
N ILE A 341 -21.81 14.38 -2.09
CA ILE A 341 -22.54 13.52 -1.16
C ILE A 341 -22.22 14.00 0.26
N VAL A 342 -22.97 14.98 0.75
CA VAL A 342 -22.79 15.56 2.08
C VAL A 342 -24.08 15.47 2.90
N ALA A 343 -23.94 15.49 4.22
CA ALA A 343 -25.07 15.62 5.11
C ALA A 343 -25.49 17.09 5.22
N TYR A 344 -26.79 17.33 5.46
CA TYR A 344 -27.34 18.64 5.79
C TYR A 344 -28.42 18.53 6.86
N VAL A 345 -28.66 19.63 7.57
CA VAL A 345 -29.56 19.67 8.75
C VAL A 345 -30.84 20.42 8.39
N HIS A 346 -31.98 19.87 8.81
CA HIS A 346 -33.27 20.54 8.86
C HIS A 346 -33.42 21.25 10.24
N PRO A 347 -33.21 22.58 10.30
CA PRO A 347 -33.18 23.30 11.57
C PRO A 347 -34.42 23.13 12.43
N GLU A 348 -35.57 23.08 11.79
CA GLU A 348 -36.88 22.92 12.45
C GLU A 348 -37.04 21.60 13.19
N ARG A 349 -36.27 20.57 12.84
CA ARG A 349 -36.30 19.25 13.48
C ARG A 349 -35.20 19.09 14.53
N CYS A 350 -34.14 19.93 14.47
CA CYS A 350 -32.99 19.79 15.35
C CYS A 350 -33.37 20.05 16.81
N ILE A 351 -32.99 19.14 17.70
CA ILE A 351 -33.28 19.23 19.14
C ILE A 351 -32.61 20.48 19.73
N ASN A 352 -31.39 20.83 19.31
CA ASN A 352 -30.70 22.03 19.79
C ASN A 352 -31.42 23.31 19.40
N ALA A 353 -31.95 23.42 18.17
CA ALA A 353 -32.71 24.59 17.72
C ALA A 353 -34.00 24.79 18.54
N ARG A 354 -34.54 23.72 19.12
CA ARG A 354 -35.70 23.73 19.97
C ARG A 354 -35.36 23.89 21.46
N GLY A 355 -34.12 24.26 21.79
CA GLY A 355 -33.66 24.50 23.16
C GLY A 355 -33.26 23.24 23.94
N GLY A 356 -33.27 22.08 23.32
CA GLY A 356 -32.80 20.83 23.93
C GLY A 356 -31.24 20.74 23.90
N LYS A 357 -30.70 19.80 24.70
CA LYS A 357 -29.26 19.53 24.73
C LYS A 357 -29.00 18.21 24.03
N CYS A 358 -28.48 18.26 22.80
CA CYS A 358 -28.13 17.09 22.00
C CYS A 358 -26.82 17.31 21.28
N ASN A 359 -25.94 16.28 21.31
CA ASN A 359 -24.64 16.28 20.62
C ASN A 359 -24.34 14.95 19.90
N ILE A 360 -25.37 14.09 19.71
CA ILE A 360 -25.19 12.73 19.16
C ILE A 360 -24.50 12.76 17.78
N CYS A 361 -24.95 13.63 16.88
CA CYS A 361 -24.37 13.75 15.55
C CYS A 361 -22.90 14.24 15.59
N TYR A 362 -22.57 15.12 16.54
CA TYR A 362 -21.20 15.59 16.76
C TYR A 362 -20.29 14.45 17.20
N GLN A 363 -20.75 13.62 18.15
CA GLN A 363 -20.00 12.46 18.64
C GLN A 363 -19.84 11.36 17.57
N ALA A 364 -20.79 11.26 16.66
CA ALA A 364 -20.79 10.29 15.58
C ALA A 364 -19.97 10.73 14.34
N CYS A 365 -19.27 11.86 14.39
CA CYS A 365 -18.49 12.38 13.27
C CYS A 365 -17.00 12.39 13.58
N PRO A 366 -16.19 11.41 13.08
CA PRO A 366 -14.76 11.36 13.33
C PRO A 366 -13.98 12.48 12.62
N TYR A 367 -14.60 13.17 11.65
CA TYR A 367 -13.95 14.19 10.82
C TYR A 367 -14.07 15.63 11.35
N GLY A 368 -14.74 15.84 12.48
CA GLY A 368 -14.99 17.19 12.98
C GLY A 368 -15.78 18.08 11.99
N ALA A 369 -16.61 17.46 11.14
CA ALA A 369 -17.43 18.15 10.15
C ALA A 369 -18.72 18.75 10.74
N ILE A 370 -18.98 18.55 12.02
CA ILE A 370 -20.23 18.95 12.69
C ILE A 370 -19.94 19.98 13.76
N ASP A 371 -20.51 21.16 13.56
CA ASP A 371 -20.47 22.27 14.48
C ASP A 371 -21.74 22.23 15.35
N CYS A 372 -21.59 21.90 16.61
CA CYS A 372 -22.70 21.65 17.52
C CYS A 372 -22.47 22.32 18.87
N GLN A 373 -23.43 23.14 19.28
CA GLN A 373 -23.43 23.80 20.58
C GLN A 373 -24.71 23.39 21.37
N PRO A 374 -24.61 22.36 22.21
CA PRO A 374 -25.77 21.85 22.94
C PRO A 374 -26.42 22.91 23.85
N GLY A 375 -27.73 23.09 23.67
CA GLY A 375 -28.51 24.04 24.48
C GLY A 375 -28.42 25.50 24.05
N SER A 376 -27.77 25.80 22.92
CA SER A 376 -27.66 27.18 22.43
C SER A 376 -28.92 27.76 21.80
N GLY A 377 -29.94 26.95 21.55
CA GLY A 377 -31.13 27.36 20.79
C GLY A 377 -30.88 27.48 19.28
N THR A 378 -29.68 27.06 18.80
CA THR A 378 -29.31 27.06 17.38
C THR A 378 -29.20 25.64 16.85
N ALA A 379 -29.56 25.43 15.58
CA ALA A 379 -29.41 24.14 14.94
C ALA A 379 -27.90 23.80 14.76
N THR A 380 -27.61 22.51 14.88
CA THR A 380 -26.31 21.96 14.47
C THR A 380 -26.03 22.30 13.00
N ARG A 381 -24.79 22.60 12.67
CA ARG A 381 -24.34 22.91 11.29
C ARG A 381 -23.37 21.86 10.79
N ILE A 382 -23.53 21.45 9.54
CA ILE A 382 -22.54 20.62 8.82
C ILE A 382 -21.59 21.56 8.06
N VAL A 383 -20.31 21.29 8.10
CA VAL A 383 -19.28 21.96 7.29
C VAL A 383 -19.02 21.08 6.04
N PRO A 384 -19.54 21.47 4.86
CA PRO A 384 -19.48 20.59 3.67
C PRO A 384 -18.06 20.21 3.28
N ALA A 385 -17.08 21.12 3.38
CA ALA A 385 -15.68 20.87 3.07
C ALA A 385 -14.99 19.82 3.97
N LYS A 386 -15.56 19.54 5.16
CA LYS A 386 -15.08 18.52 6.08
C LYS A 386 -15.95 17.25 6.06
N CYS A 387 -17.07 17.27 5.37
CA CYS A 387 -18.01 16.16 5.35
C CYS A 387 -17.61 15.12 4.30
N HIS A 388 -17.26 13.93 4.76
CA HIS A 388 -16.91 12.81 3.89
C HIS A 388 -18.11 11.99 3.38
N GLY A 389 -19.34 12.38 3.70
CA GLY A 389 -20.54 11.75 3.16
C GLY A 389 -20.79 10.31 3.62
N CYS A 390 -20.31 9.90 4.79
CA CYS A 390 -20.55 8.54 5.32
C CYS A 390 -22.02 8.29 5.68
N GLY A 391 -22.75 9.32 6.11
CA GLY A 391 -24.16 9.25 6.49
C GLY A 391 -24.41 8.69 7.91
N THR A 392 -23.39 8.40 8.71
CA THR A 392 -23.53 7.89 10.08
C THR A 392 -24.35 8.85 10.95
N CYS A 393 -24.05 10.16 10.88
CA CYS A 393 -24.79 11.18 11.64
C CYS A 393 -26.29 11.27 11.27
N VAL A 394 -26.67 10.84 10.07
CA VAL A 394 -28.08 10.77 9.63
C VAL A 394 -28.80 9.70 10.40
N ALA A 395 -28.27 8.46 10.38
CA ALA A 395 -28.86 7.32 11.05
C ALA A 395 -28.77 7.38 12.60
N GLU A 396 -27.86 8.18 13.16
CA GLU A 396 -27.77 8.42 14.61
C GLU A 396 -28.66 9.58 15.08
N CYS A 397 -29.23 10.36 14.16
CA CYS A 397 -30.05 11.52 14.56
C CYS A 397 -31.39 11.12 15.15
N PRO A 398 -31.65 11.31 16.46
CA PRO A 398 -32.86 10.82 17.09
C PRO A 398 -34.15 11.58 16.70
N SER A 399 -34.02 12.71 16.04
CA SER A 399 -35.12 13.55 15.58
C SER A 399 -35.28 13.60 14.06
N ASN A 400 -34.53 12.77 13.33
CA ASN A 400 -34.47 12.75 11.87
C ASN A 400 -34.27 14.17 11.27
N ALA A 401 -33.44 14.97 11.95
CA ALA A 401 -33.15 16.33 11.54
C ALA A 401 -32.03 16.41 10.51
N ILE A 402 -31.29 15.32 10.29
CA ILE A 402 -30.17 15.28 9.35
C ILE A 402 -30.56 14.36 8.19
N THR A 403 -30.23 14.76 6.99
CA THR A 403 -30.34 13.93 5.78
C THR A 403 -29.06 14.01 4.95
N GLN A 404 -28.93 13.16 3.94
CA GLN A 404 -27.76 13.07 3.09
C GLN A 404 -28.14 13.25 1.63
N HIS A 405 -27.43 14.13 0.91
CA HIS A 405 -27.61 14.28 -0.53
C HIS A 405 -27.38 12.93 -1.24
N HIS A 406 -28.20 12.63 -2.24
CA HIS A 406 -28.21 11.40 -3.03
C HIS A 406 -28.56 10.10 -2.28
N PHE A 407 -28.60 10.15 -0.95
CA PHE A 407 -28.94 9.00 -0.08
C PHE A 407 -29.97 9.42 0.99
N THR A 408 -30.98 10.17 0.59
CA THR A 408 -32.07 10.55 1.51
C THR A 408 -32.88 9.33 1.93
N ASP A 409 -33.54 9.41 3.08
CA ASP A 409 -34.41 8.32 3.57
C ASP A 409 -35.49 7.97 2.55
N GLY A 410 -36.09 9.00 1.92
CA GLY A 410 -37.08 8.80 0.86
C GLY A 410 -36.56 8.03 -0.35
N GLN A 411 -35.31 8.30 -0.78
CA GLN A 411 -34.70 7.57 -1.89
C GLN A 411 -34.40 6.12 -1.54
N ILE A 412 -33.91 5.85 -0.32
CA ILE A 412 -33.63 4.48 0.12
C ILE A 412 -34.94 3.70 0.32
N LEU A 413 -35.96 4.31 0.98
CA LEU A 413 -37.29 3.70 1.14
C LEU A 413 -37.94 3.40 -0.21
N ALA A 414 -37.84 4.30 -1.19
CA ALA A 414 -38.39 4.05 -2.52
C ALA A 414 -37.74 2.84 -3.19
N GLN A 415 -36.42 2.63 -3.02
CA GLN A 415 -35.72 1.43 -3.50
C GLN A 415 -36.23 0.16 -2.77
N ILE A 416 -36.39 0.22 -1.44
CA ILE A 416 -36.91 -0.91 -0.66
C ILE A 416 -38.32 -1.29 -1.17
N HIS A 417 -39.20 -0.32 -1.33
CA HIS A 417 -40.57 -0.54 -1.82
C HIS A 417 -40.58 -1.13 -3.24
N ALA A 418 -39.75 -0.59 -4.14
CA ALA A 418 -39.68 -1.10 -5.52
C ALA A 418 -39.13 -2.52 -5.59
N LEU A 419 -38.09 -2.83 -4.84
CA LEU A 419 -37.47 -4.16 -4.82
C LEU A 419 -38.36 -5.22 -4.19
N LEU A 420 -39.18 -4.85 -3.19
CA LEU A 420 -40.06 -5.76 -2.47
C LEU A 420 -41.53 -5.75 -2.95
N ALA A 421 -41.83 -5.02 -4.04
CA ALA A 421 -43.20 -4.89 -4.57
C ALA A 421 -43.80 -6.22 -5.05
N LYS A 422 -42.97 -7.21 -5.38
CA LYS A 422 -43.42 -8.50 -5.89
C LYS A 422 -42.63 -9.62 -5.23
N ASP A 423 -43.29 -10.66 -4.77
CA ASP A 423 -42.69 -11.85 -4.13
C ASP A 423 -41.62 -11.49 -3.07
N PRO A 424 -41.95 -10.65 -2.03
CA PRO A 424 -40.96 -10.15 -1.09
C PRO A 424 -40.38 -11.26 -0.19
N GLU A 425 -41.14 -12.31 0.11
CA GLU A 425 -40.78 -13.44 0.95
C GLU A 425 -39.63 -14.27 0.38
N ASP A 426 -39.46 -14.29 -0.95
CA ASP A 426 -38.40 -14.98 -1.63
C ASP A 426 -37.12 -14.14 -1.75
N LYS A 427 -37.12 -12.87 -1.33
CA LYS A 427 -36.03 -11.95 -1.53
C LYS A 427 -35.16 -11.74 -0.30
N VAL A 428 -33.86 -11.65 -0.53
CA VAL A 428 -32.86 -11.19 0.42
C VAL A 428 -32.49 -9.76 0.08
N LEU A 429 -32.84 -8.80 0.93
CA LEU A 429 -32.45 -7.41 0.77
C LEU A 429 -31.10 -7.17 1.41
N ALA A 430 -30.10 -6.74 0.66
CA ALA A 430 -28.76 -6.48 1.13
C ALA A 430 -28.42 -4.99 1.04
N PHE A 431 -28.18 -4.35 2.18
CA PHE A 431 -27.56 -3.03 2.23
C PHE A 431 -26.04 -3.21 2.13
N THR A 432 -25.44 -2.70 1.08
CA THR A 432 -24.01 -2.87 0.80
C THR A 432 -23.28 -1.54 0.89
N CYS A 433 -22.23 -1.50 1.72
CA CYS A 433 -21.31 -0.36 1.75
C CYS A 433 -20.58 -0.22 0.41
N ARG A 434 -20.55 0.98 -0.15
CA ARG A 434 -19.93 1.26 -1.45
C ARG A 434 -18.47 0.79 -1.52
N TRP A 435 -17.71 1.01 -0.45
CA TRP A 435 -16.26 0.86 -0.43
C TRP A 435 -15.77 -0.58 -0.26
N CYS A 436 -16.50 -1.42 0.48
CA CYS A 436 -16.13 -2.81 0.74
C CYS A 436 -17.11 -3.78 0.11
N SER A 437 -18.29 -3.96 0.72
CA SER A 437 -19.23 -5.01 0.28
C SER A 437 -19.84 -4.73 -1.09
N GLY A 438 -20.03 -3.48 -1.47
CA GLY A 438 -20.45 -3.09 -2.82
C GLY A 438 -19.36 -3.41 -3.86
N MET A 439 -18.11 -3.05 -3.56
CA MET A 439 -16.98 -3.40 -4.40
C MET A 439 -16.72 -4.91 -4.43
N GLY A 440 -16.92 -5.60 -3.29
CA GLY A 440 -16.84 -7.07 -3.22
C GLY A 440 -17.89 -7.75 -4.11
N ALA A 441 -19.12 -7.24 -4.13
CA ALA A 441 -20.19 -7.74 -5.00
C ALA A 441 -19.86 -7.49 -6.49
N ASP A 442 -19.32 -6.33 -6.83
CA ASP A 442 -18.88 -5.99 -8.18
C ASP A 442 -17.70 -6.88 -8.62
N ASN A 443 -16.71 -7.08 -7.75
CA ASN A 443 -15.56 -7.95 -8.00
C ASN A 443 -15.97 -9.43 -8.13
N ALA A 444 -16.97 -9.88 -7.38
CA ALA A 444 -17.56 -11.22 -7.56
C ALA A 444 -18.11 -11.39 -8.98
N GLY A 445 -18.84 -10.39 -9.50
CA GLY A 445 -19.31 -10.38 -10.87
C GLY A 445 -18.17 -10.40 -11.90
N VAL A 446 -17.13 -9.60 -11.69
CA VAL A 446 -15.93 -9.57 -12.53
C VAL A 446 -15.19 -10.91 -12.55
N SER A 447 -15.20 -11.63 -11.42
CA SER A 447 -14.55 -12.93 -11.24
C SER A 447 -15.45 -14.13 -11.56
N HIS A 448 -16.68 -13.86 -12.04
CA HIS A 448 -17.69 -14.88 -12.34
C HIS A 448 -18.09 -15.75 -11.13
N PHE A 449 -18.00 -15.20 -9.91
CA PHE A 449 -18.61 -15.83 -8.75
C PHE A 449 -20.14 -15.63 -8.77
N GLU A 450 -20.87 -16.68 -8.48
CA GLU A 450 -22.32 -16.64 -8.41
C GLU A 450 -22.80 -16.48 -6.96
N TYR A 451 -23.81 -15.67 -6.76
CA TYR A 451 -24.59 -15.59 -5.52
C TYR A 451 -26.08 -15.72 -5.82
N PRO A 452 -26.93 -16.07 -4.83
CA PRO A 452 -28.33 -16.34 -5.08
C PRO A 452 -29.04 -15.21 -5.84
N ALA A 453 -29.71 -15.56 -6.93
CA ALA A 453 -30.37 -14.59 -7.84
C ALA A 453 -31.51 -13.78 -7.17
N ASN A 454 -32.00 -14.19 -6.00
CA ASN A 454 -33.00 -13.49 -5.21
C ASN A 454 -32.40 -12.40 -4.29
N THR A 455 -31.07 -12.25 -4.25
CA THR A 455 -30.41 -11.12 -3.54
C THR A 455 -30.63 -9.82 -4.28
N ARG A 456 -31.02 -8.77 -3.54
CA ARG A 456 -31.27 -7.41 -4.04
C ARG A 456 -30.42 -6.41 -3.26
N ASN A 457 -29.48 -5.77 -3.93
CA ASN A 457 -28.55 -4.85 -3.32
C ASN A 457 -29.09 -3.42 -3.33
N ILE A 458 -29.04 -2.76 -2.19
CA ILE A 458 -29.16 -1.31 -2.04
C ILE A 458 -27.80 -0.80 -1.58
N MET A 459 -27.14 -0.04 -2.44
CA MET A 459 -25.83 0.53 -2.12
C MET A 459 -26.00 1.80 -1.28
N VAL A 460 -25.25 1.87 -0.18
CA VAL A 460 -25.10 3.05 0.68
C VAL A 460 -23.63 3.44 0.77
N MET A 461 -23.35 4.70 1.08
CA MET A 461 -21.95 5.16 1.16
C MET A 461 -21.17 4.42 2.25
N CYS A 462 -21.77 4.25 3.41
CA CYS A 462 -21.24 3.47 4.54
C CYS A 462 -22.35 2.63 5.16
N ALA A 463 -22.04 1.49 5.74
CA ALA A 463 -22.98 0.73 6.56
C ALA A 463 -23.56 1.59 7.71
N GLY A 464 -22.78 2.57 8.22
CA GLY A 464 -23.22 3.56 9.19
C GLY A 464 -24.44 4.38 8.75
N ARG A 465 -24.75 4.47 7.44
CA ARG A 465 -25.95 5.14 6.91
C ARG A 465 -27.22 4.32 7.08
N VAL A 466 -27.12 3.00 7.28
CA VAL A 466 -28.31 2.15 7.37
C VAL A 466 -29.07 2.45 8.66
N ASP A 467 -30.27 2.97 8.52
CA ASP A 467 -31.16 3.22 9.63
C ASP A 467 -31.94 1.95 10.02
N ARG A 468 -32.35 1.87 11.31
CA ARG A 468 -33.23 0.80 11.82
C ARG A 468 -34.54 0.76 11.05
N ASP A 469 -35.09 1.92 10.70
CA ASP A 469 -36.35 2.06 10.01
C ASP A 469 -36.35 1.41 8.64
N PHE A 470 -35.22 1.38 7.95
CA PHE A 470 -35.06 0.69 6.65
C PHE A 470 -35.22 -0.83 6.80
N VAL A 471 -34.60 -1.40 7.82
CA VAL A 471 -34.68 -2.85 8.11
C VAL A 471 -36.10 -3.22 8.57
N MET A 472 -36.69 -2.40 9.44
CA MET A 472 -38.05 -2.60 9.89
C MET A 472 -39.07 -2.52 8.75
N GLU A 473 -38.92 -1.53 7.84
CA GLU A 473 -39.76 -1.38 6.68
C GLU A 473 -39.64 -2.56 5.71
N ALA A 474 -38.40 -3.06 5.49
CA ALA A 474 -38.20 -4.24 4.67
C ALA A 474 -38.96 -5.47 5.21
N PHE A 475 -38.89 -5.72 6.52
CA PHE A 475 -39.65 -6.81 7.15
C PHE A 475 -41.17 -6.55 7.17
N ARG A 476 -41.59 -5.29 7.33
CA ARG A 476 -43.02 -4.90 7.24
C ARG A 476 -43.59 -5.21 5.85
N LEU A 477 -42.77 -5.05 4.80
CA LEU A 477 -43.14 -5.39 3.41
C LEU A 477 -43.00 -6.89 3.11
N GLY A 478 -42.55 -7.70 4.06
CA GLY A 478 -42.51 -9.15 3.94
C GLY A 478 -41.18 -9.72 3.42
N ALA A 479 -40.08 -8.94 3.43
CA ALA A 479 -38.76 -9.44 2.97
C ALA A 479 -38.40 -10.77 3.63
N GLY A 480 -37.93 -11.74 2.83
CA GLY A 480 -37.49 -13.04 3.31
C GLY A 480 -36.30 -12.95 4.27
N ALA A 481 -35.34 -12.12 3.95
CA ALA A 481 -34.19 -11.80 4.81
C ALA A 481 -33.65 -10.39 4.54
N VAL A 482 -32.91 -9.83 5.50
CA VAL A 482 -32.20 -8.56 5.38
C VAL A 482 -30.78 -8.72 5.85
N VAL A 483 -29.82 -8.21 5.06
CA VAL A 483 -28.39 -8.22 5.38
C VAL A 483 -27.86 -6.79 5.36
N VAL A 484 -27.10 -6.41 6.38
CA VAL A 484 -26.34 -5.15 6.39
C VAL A 484 -24.86 -5.48 6.32
N SER A 485 -24.24 -5.21 5.19
CA SER A 485 -22.85 -5.58 4.91
C SER A 485 -21.95 -4.34 4.78
N GLY A 486 -20.85 -4.35 5.51
CA GLY A 486 -19.87 -3.26 5.55
C GLY A 486 -18.43 -3.76 5.53
N CYS A 487 -17.49 -2.84 5.76
CA CYS A 487 -16.08 -3.14 5.94
C CYS A 487 -15.85 -4.00 7.20
N HIS A 488 -14.68 -4.61 7.34
CA HIS A 488 -14.21 -5.09 8.64
C HIS A 488 -14.12 -3.91 9.62
N VAL A 489 -14.32 -4.17 10.92
CA VAL A 489 -14.41 -3.09 11.92
C VAL A 489 -13.16 -2.23 11.95
N GLN A 490 -11.98 -2.86 11.82
CA GLN A 490 -10.68 -2.17 11.84
C GLN A 490 -10.33 -1.45 10.53
N ASP A 491 -10.98 -1.84 9.40
CA ASP A 491 -10.66 -1.35 8.06
C ASP A 491 -11.77 -0.45 7.50
N CYS A 492 -12.55 0.19 8.36
CA CYS A 492 -13.66 1.02 7.91
C CYS A 492 -13.13 2.24 7.14
N HIS A 493 -13.50 2.35 5.85
CA HIS A 493 -13.14 3.51 5.00
C HIS A 493 -13.50 4.86 5.65
N TYR A 494 -14.57 4.90 6.45
CA TYR A 494 -15.01 6.09 7.18
C TYR A 494 -14.68 6.02 8.68
N ILE A 495 -13.55 5.42 9.02
CA ILE A 495 -12.98 5.29 10.37
C ILE A 495 -13.87 4.41 11.29
N ASP A 496 -15.02 4.87 11.70
CA ASP A 496 -15.89 4.24 12.72
C ASP A 496 -17.32 3.94 12.28
N GLY A 497 -17.68 4.31 11.04
CA GLY A 497 -19.06 4.13 10.54
C GLY A 497 -19.55 2.68 10.60
N ARG A 498 -18.64 1.70 10.43
CA ARG A 498 -18.97 0.27 10.59
C ARG A 498 -19.30 -0.08 12.05
N GLN A 499 -18.55 0.45 13.01
CA GLN A 499 -18.81 0.22 14.44
C GLN A 499 -20.19 0.75 14.85
N HIS A 500 -20.51 1.97 14.42
CA HIS A 500 -21.86 2.55 14.65
C HIS A 500 -22.98 1.69 14.04
N ALA A 501 -22.75 1.14 12.84
CA ALA A 501 -23.72 0.23 12.23
C ALA A 501 -23.90 -1.04 13.06
N GLU A 502 -22.81 -1.66 13.51
CA GLU A 502 -22.85 -2.90 14.29
C GLU A 502 -23.59 -2.71 15.61
N ASP A 503 -23.26 -1.66 16.35
CA ASP A 503 -23.91 -1.33 17.63
C ASP A 503 -25.43 -1.09 17.47
N ARG A 504 -25.83 -0.34 16.44
CA ARG A 504 -27.23 -0.04 16.15
C ARG A 504 -27.98 -1.26 15.65
N MET A 505 -27.42 -2.03 14.74
CA MET A 505 -28.03 -3.22 14.16
C MET A 505 -28.03 -4.39 15.13
N GLY A 506 -27.05 -4.53 16.01
CA GLY A 506 -27.03 -5.52 17.09
C GLY A 506 -28.17 -5.30 18.07
N LYS A 507 -28.44 -4.04 18.45
CA LYS A 507 -29.63 -3.68 19.27
C LYS A 507 -30.95 -3.99 18.55
N LEU A 508 -30.98 -3.75 17.23
CA LEU A 508 -32.17 -4.06 16.42
C LEU A 508 -32.39 -5.57 16.30
N ALA A 509 -31.33 -6.37 16.15
CA ALA A 509 -31.44 -7.84 16.08
C ALA A 509 -32.15 -8.43 17.31
N LEU A 510 -31.83 -7.91 18.51
CA LEU A 510 -32.51 -8.31 19.75
C LEU A 510 -33.99 -7.93 19.77
N GLN A 511 -34.36 -6.81 19.15
CA GLN A 511 -35.78 -6.39 19.03
C GLN A 511 -36.53 -7.26 18.02
N LEU A 512 -35.91 -7.55 16.86
CA LEU A 512 -36.50 -8.41 15.83
C LEU A 512 -36.75 -9.83 16.33
N SER A 513 -35.83 -10.40 17.11
CA SER A 513 -36.00 -11.71 17.76
C SER A 513 -37.21 -11.74 18.69
N LYS A 514 -37.43 -10.67 19.47
CA LYS A 514 -38.63 -10.53 20.33
C LYS A 514 -39.92 -10.41 19.52
N LEU A 515 -39.88 -9.91 18.30
CA LEU A 515 -41.02 -9.83 17.38
C LEU A 515 -41.23 -11.13 16.57
N GLY A 516 -40.47 -12.18 16.86
CA GLY A 516 -40.59 -13.50 16.21
C GLY A 516 -39.89 -13.62 14.87
N ILE A 517 -39.04 -12.66 14.51
CA ILE A 517 -38.17 -12.78 13.33
C ILE A 517 -36.97 -13.63 13.72
N SER A 518 -36.81 -14.79 13.08
CA SER A 518 -35.74 -15.74 13.39
C SER A 518 -34.35 -15.15 13.10
N ASP A 519 -33.35 -15.55 13.89
CA ASP A 519 -31.97 -15.04 13.81
C ASP A 519 -31.30 -15.28 12.43
N GLY A 520 -31.82 -16.25 11.64
CA GLY A 520 -31.32 -16.50 10.28
C GLY A 520 -31.78 -15.48 9.23
N ARG A 521 -32.83 -14.69 9.52
CA ARG A 521 -33.40 -13.74 8.56
C ARG A 521 -32.77 -12.34 8.61
N PHE A 522 -32.03 -12.02 9.67
CA PHE A 522 -31.30 -10.75 9.78
C PHE A 522 -29.84 -11.01 10.12
N ARG A 523 -28.91 -10.38 9.33
CA ARG A 523 -27.46 -10.48 9.52
C ARG A 523 -26.78 -9.13 9.33
N VAL A 524 -25.65 -8.96 10.04
CA VAL A 524 -24.80 -7.77 9.96
C VAL A 524 -23.38 -8.20 9.65
#